data_a4b107a587c19ae92c35421fbe044638
#
_entry.id   a4b107a587c19ae92c35421fbe044638
#
_cell.length_a   1.000
_cell.length_b   1.000
_cell.length_c   1.000
_cell.angle_alpha   90.00
_cell.angle_beta   90.00
_cell.angle_gamma   90.00
#
_symmetry.space_group_name_H-M   'P 1'
#
loop_
_entity.id
_entity.type
_entity.pdbx_description
1 polymer ?
#
loop_
_entity_poly.entity_id
_entity_poly.type
_entity_poly.pdbx_seq_one_letter_code
_entity_poly.pdbx_strand_id
1 'polypeptide(L)'
;MNDAKTELGRKILRHKAARGLKWADIAARIGMSPAWTCALCMGQMSAEPRHAAGIAELLGLDEEDQAVLCEIPYRGAQPMP
;
A
#
# COMPACT_ATOMS: atom_id res chain seq x y z
N MET A 1 6.52 -17.11 5.81
CA MET A 1 7.58 -16.12 5.64
C MET A 1 7.00 -14.72 5.61
N ASN A 2 7.54 -13.85 6.40
CA ASN A 2 7.11 -12.46 6.40
C ASN A 2 7.75 -11.71 5.27
N ASP A 3 6.98 -10.89 4.60
CA ASP A 3 7.59 -9.92 3.73
C ASP A 3 7.06 -8.55 4.13
N ALA A 4 7.81 -7.53 3.74
CA ALA A 4 7.52 -6.18 4.16
C ALA A 4 6.16 -5.70 3.65
N LYS A 5 5.75 -6.16 2.48
CA LYS A 5 4.46 -5.73 1.95
C LYS A 5 3.30 -6.31 2.73
N THR A 6 3.41 -7.54 3.21
CA THR A 6 2.37 -8.15 4.03
C THR A 6 2.25 -7.42 5.36
N GLU A 7 3.38 -7.12 5.99
CA GLU A 7 3.39 -6.38 7.23
C GLU A 7 2.80 -4.99 7.05
N LEU A 8 3.18 -4.34 5.97
CA LEU A 8 2.66 -3.01 5.69
C LEU A 8 1.17 -3.06 5.45
N GLY A 9 0.67 -4.08 4.76
CA GLY A 9 -0.76 -4.22 4.54
C GLY A 9 -1.53 -4.25 5.85
N ARG A 10 -1.02 -4.99 6.83
CA ARG A 10 -1.64 -5.04 8.15
C ARG A 10 -1.61 -3.68 8.83
N LYS A 11 -0.49 -2.99 8.73
CA LYS A 11 -0.35 -1.67 9.30
C LYS A 11 -1.34 -0.69 8.66
N ILE A 12 -1.46 -0.76 7.35
CA ILE A 12 -2.40 0.09 6.62
C ILE A 12 -3.83 -0.16 7.09
N LEU A 13 -4.21 -1.42 7.26
CA LEU A 13 -5.56 -1.73 7.72
C LEU A 13 -5.81 -1.17 9.12
N ARG A 14 -4.82 -1.27 10.01
CA ARG A 14 -4.96 -0.73 11.36
C ARG A 14 -5.11 0.79 11.34
N HIS A 15 -4.27 1.46 10.56
CA HIS A 15 -4.32 2.92 10.48
C HIS A 15 -5.61 3.39 9.81
N LYS A 16 -6.04 2.67 8.79
CA LYS A 16 -7.29 2.97 8.11
C LYS A 16 -8.46 2.90 9.07
N ALA A 17 -8.53 1.83 9.86
CA ALA A 17 -9.61 1.65 10.82
C ALA A 17 -9.55 2.72 11.91
N ALA A 18 -8.36 3.01 12.41
CA ALA A 18 -8.18 3.99 13.48
C ALA A 18 -8.62 5.39 13.04
N ARG A 19 -8.47 5.69 11.76
CA ARG A 19 -8.82 7.01 11.23
C ARG A 19 -10.21 7.05 10.61
N GLY A 20 -10.92 5.93 10.62
CA GLY A 20 -12.27 5.86 10.06
C GLY A 20 -12.30 6.07 8.56
N LEU A 21 -11.24 5.69 7.85
CA LEU A 21 -11.14 5.89 6.42
C LEU A 21 -11.69 4.69 5.67
N LYS A 22 -12.19 4.95 4.48
CA LYS A 22 -12.62 3.91 3.55
C LYS A 22 -11.67 3.85 2.38
N TRP A 23 -11.68 2.74 1.67
CA TRP A 23 -10.83 2.63 0.48
C TRP A 23 -11.13 3.74 -0.52
N ALA A 24 -12.40 4.16 -0.62
CA ALA A 24 -12.75 5.26 -1.52
C ALA A 24 -12.07 6.56 -1.12
N ASP A 25 -11.89 6.80 0.18
CA ASP A 25 -11.23 8.00 0.66
C ASP A 25 -9.75 8.00 0.26
N ILE A 26 -9.12 6.85 0.45
CA ILE A 26 -7.71 6.73 0.10
C ILE A 26 -7.52 6.83 -1.40
N ALA A 27 -8.40 6.18 -2.16
CA ALA A 27 -8.33 6.20 -3.61
C ALA A 27 -8.50 7.61 -4.15
N ALA A 28 -9.40 8.38 -3.56
CA ALA A 28 -9.63 9.76 -4.00
C ALA A 28 -8.38 10.60 -3.78
N ARG A 29 -7.64 10.33 -2.71
CA ARG A 29 -6.43 11.09 -2.41
C ARG A 29 -5.37 10.91 -3.48
N ILE A 30 -5.32 9.73 -4.09
CA ILE A 30 -4.30 9.44 -5.09
C ILE A 30 -4.86 9.37 -6.51
N GLY A 31 -6.15 9.63 -6.67
CA GLY A 31 -6.76 9.69 -7.99
C GLY A 31 -6.93 8.34 -8.68
N MET A 32 -7.07 7.28 -7.90
CA MET A 32 -7.22 5.92 -8.44
C MET A 32 -8.54 5.31 -7.98
N SER A 33 -8.88 4.15 -8.52
CA SER A 33 -10.11 3.47 -8.10
C SER A 33 -9.91 2.81 -6.74
N PRO A 34 -11.00 2.60 -5.97
CA PRO A 34 -10.88 1.91 -4.71
C PRO A 34 -10.34 0.49 -4.84
N ALA A 35 -10.74 -0.23 -5.88
CA ALA A 35 -10.26 -1.58 -6.10
C ALA A 35 -8.75 -1.61 -6.35
N TRP A 36 -8.27 -0.70 -7.18
CA TRP A 36 -6.85 -0.59 -7.47
C TRP A 36 -6.08 -0.25 -6.20
N THR A 37 -6.61 0.70 -5.42
CA THR A 37 -5.96 1.15 -4.19
C THR A 37 -5.87 0.01 -3.18
N CYS A 38 -6.93 -0.76 -3.04
CA CYS A 38 -6.94 -1.89 -2.13
C CYS A 38 -5.88 -2.92 -2.54
N ALA A 39 -5.82 -3.25 -3.83
CA ALA A 39 -4.84 -4.21 -4.31
C ALA A 39 -3.42 -3.73 -4.07
N LEU A 40 -3.16 -2.45 -4.29
CA LEU A 40 -1.85 -1.88 -4.02
C LEU A 40 -1.49 -2.02 -2.55
N CYS A 41 -2.41 -1.65 -1.66
CA CYS A 41 -2.14 -1.68 -0.23
C CYS A 41 -2.00 -3.11 0.30
N MET A 42 -2.59 -4.07 -0.38
CA MET A 42 -2.45 -5.47 0.00
C MET A 42 -1.20 -6.11 -0.58
N GLY A 43 -0.36 -5.34 -1.25
CA GLY A 43 0.92 -5.82 -1.70
C GLY A 43 0.91 -6.52 -3.05
N GLN A 44 -0.14 -6.32 -3.83
CA GLN A 44 -0.26 -6.99 -5.12
C GLN A 44 0.36 -6.21 -6.27
N MET A 45 0.72 -4.96 -6.01
CA MET A 45 1.28 -4.09 -7.04
C MET A 45 2.32 -3.19 -6.41
N SER A 46 3.09 -2.52 -7.25
CA SER A 46 4.02 -1.50 -6.76
C SER A 46 3.44 -0.12 -7.02
N ALA A 47 3.65 0.78 -6.07
CA ALA A 47 3.16 2.14 -6.18
C ALA A 47 4.18 3.01 -6.88
N GLU A 48 3.68 4.05 -7.56
CA GLU A 48 4.56 5.14 -7.96
C GLU A 48 4.81 6.00 -6.74
N PRO A 49 5.94 6.71 -6.70
CA PRO A 49 6.27 7.53 -5.52
C PRO A 49 5.15 8.50 -5.13
N ARG A 50 4.47 9.09 -6.11
CA ARG A 50 3.38 10.03 -5.80
C ARG A 50 2.21 9.35 -5.11
N HIS A 51 1.91 8.10 -5.49
CA HIS A 51 0.84 7.35 -4.86
C HIS A 51 1.24 6.97 -3.44
N ALA A 52 2.47 6.52 -3.27
CA ALA A 52 2.97 6.15 -1.95
C ALA A 52 2.96 7.34 -1.01
N ALA A 53 3.37 8.50 -1.50
CA ALA A 53 3.39 9.72 -0.68
C ALA A 53 1.98 10.10 -0.25
N GLY A 54 1.02 10.03 -1.16
CA GLY A 54 -0.37 10.37 -0.83
C GLY A 54 -0.96 9.43 0.21
N ILE A 55 -0.72 8.16 0.05
CA ILE A 55 -1.20 7.16 0.99
C ILE A 55 -0.55 7.36 2.36
N ALA A 56 0.76 7.60 2.36
CA ALA A 56 1.50 7.79 3.60
C ALA A 56 1.02 9.03 4.35
N GLU A 57 0.76 10.10 3.62
CA GLU A 57 0.28 11.34 4.23
C GLU A 57 -1.08 11.12 4.89
N LEU A 58 -1.96 10.42 4.21
CA LEU A 58 -3.31 10.21 4.71
C LEU A 58 -3.32 9.24 5.90
N LEU A 59 -2.47 8.23 5.87
CA LEU A 59 -2.46 7.17 6.88
C LEU A 59 -1.38 7.37 7.95
N GLY A 60 -0.51 8.35 7.78
CA GLY A 60 0.55 8.57 8.76
C GLY A 60 1.68 7.55 8.67
N LEU A 61 1.99 7.11 7.47
CA LEU A 61 3.09 6.17 7.26
C LEU A 61 4.39 6.93 7.11
N ASP A 62 5.51 6.25 7.40
CA ASP A 62 6.82 6.89 7.29
C ASP A 62 7.46 6.61 5.94
N GLU A 63 8.68 7.12 5.76
CA GLU A 63 9.37 6.97 4.49
C GLU A 63 9.71 5.53 4.18
N GLU A 64 9.98 4.75 5.18
CA GLU A 64 10.27 3.34 5.01
C GLU A 64 9.06 2.61 4.45
N ASP A 65 7.89 2.94 4.98
CA ASP A 65 6.64 2.35 4.49
C ASP A 65 6.38 2.74 3.05
N GLN A 66 6.69 4.00 2.70
CA GLN A 66 6.54 4.44 1.32
C GLN A 66 7.43 3.65 0.38
N ALA A 67 8.66 3.39 0.81
CA ALA A 67 9.58 2.61 0.00
C ALA A 67 9.06 1.20 -0.24
N VAL A 68 8.47 0.60 0.79
CA VAL A 68 7.89 -0.73 0.67
C VAL A 68 6.74 -0.74 -0.33
N LEU A 69 5.90 0.30 -0.31
CA LEU A 69 4.81 0.40 -1.27
C LEU A 69 5.30 0.44 -2.69
N CYS A 70 6.48 1.01 -2.91
CA CYS A 70 7.04 1.15 -4.25
C CYS A 70 7.79 -0.09 -4.72
N GLU A 71 8.02 -1.04 -3.82
CA GLU A 71 8.75 -2.25 -4.20
C GLU A 71 7.91 -3.14 -5.12
N ILE A 72 8.60 -3.86 -5.99
CA ILE A 72 7.94 -4.82 -6.85
C ILE A 72 7.46 -5.98 -5.98
N PRO A 73 6.20 -6.41 -6.14
CA PRO A 73 5.68 -7.50 -5.31
C PRO A 73 6.52 -8.76 -5.45
N TYR A 74 6.83 -9.36 -4.32
CA TYR A 74 7.55 -10.61 -4.32
C TYR A 74 6.57 -11.76 -4.48
N ARG A 75 6.85 -12.65 -5.39
CA ARG A 75 5.96 -13.75 -5.69
C ARG A 75 6.53 -15.08 -5.25
N GLY A 76 7.35 -15.09 -4.24
CA GLY A 76 7.88 -16.32 -3.71
C GLY A 76 8.65 -17.07 -4.76
N ALA A 77 8.13 -18.21 -5.13
CA ALA A 77 8.79 -19.06 -6.10
C ALA A 77 8.74 -18.50 -7.51
N GLN A 78 8.70 -17.22 -7.63
CA GLN A 78 8.68 -16.53 -8.89
C GLN A 78 9.73 -17.13 -9.82
N PRO A 79 9.34 -17.84 -10.83
CA PRO A 79 10.34 -18.40 -11.70
C PRO A 79 11.00 -17.32 -12.49
N MET A 80 12.26 -17.45 -12.59
CA MET A 80 12.96 -16.56 -13.47
C MET A 80 12.94 -17.17 -14.83
N PRO A 81 12.60 -16.39 -15.76
CA PRO A 81 12.63 -16.90 -17.12
C PRO A 81 14.01 -17.29 -17.50
#